data_46ae04e4537e774ff8dca1f929ba41bc
#
_entry.id   46ae04e4537e774ff8dca1f929ba41bc
#
_cell.length_a   1.000
_cell.length_b   1.000
_cell.length_c   1.000
_cell.angle_alpha   90.00
_cell.angle_beta   90.00
_cell.angle_gamma   90.00
#
_symmetry.space_group_name_H-M   'P 1'
#
loop_
_entity.id
_entity.type
_entity.pdbx_description
1 polymer ?
#
loop_
_entity_poly.entity_id
_entity_poly.type
_entity_poly.pdbx_seq_one_letter_code
_entity_poly.pdbx_strand_id
1 'polypeptide(L)'
;MYKRQIYDLSQFLAGIRILDNPSLVFDNDEYVVLRGTNMSMRYYFSDPAITLKNANYGKDFPFPDSCMNLPVSEDVLGKIQNVSSQFRLPDLIFTSSSDKVSIVLKDSENDTGNVCTLDFPQATTTEDNELSLKIENLRVHNKFSYDVSVSDALVTKWSATSLGNEDISLTYFIAMEPK
;
A
#
# COMPACT_ATOMS: atom_id res chain seq x y z
N MET A 1 2.79 -14.59 25.87
CA MET A 1 2.28 -13.69 24.81
C MET A 1 3.35 -12.64 24.58
N TYR A 2 3.96 -12.60 23.42
CA TYR A 2 5.09 -11.71 23.16
C TYR A 2 4.63 -10.26 23.08
N LYS A 3 5.23 -9.39 23.90
CA LYS A 3 4.88 -7.97 24.01
C LYS A 3 5.79 -7.05 23.18
N ARG A 4 6.53 -7.62 22.21
CA ARG A 4 7.51 -6.89 21.41
C ARG A 4 6.85 -6.33 20.17
N GLN A 5 6.43 -5.07 20.19
CA GLN A 5 5.81 -4.40 19.04
C GLN A 5 6.66 -3.24 18.56
N ILE A 6 6.85 -3.19 17.25
CA ILE A 6 7.53 -2.08 16.58
C ILE A 6 6.47 -1.04 16.25
N TYR A 7 6.59 0.16 16.83
CA TYR A 7 5.66 1.27 16.60
C TYR A 7 5.87 1.89 15.22
N ASP A 8 7.10 2.18 14.87
CA ASP A 8 7.50 2.76 13.58
C ASP A 8 8.46 1.81 12.87
N LEU A 9 7.91 1.03 11.95
CA LEU A 9 8.70 0.08 11.16
C LEU A 9 9.74 0.78 10.28
N SER A 10 9.41 1.96 9.75
CA SER A 10 10.32 2.72 8.88
C SER A 10 11.54 3.20 9.66
N GLN A 11 11.34 3.73 10.88
CA GLN A 11 12.41 4.14 11.76
C GLN A 11 13.27 2.95 12.22
N PHE A 12 12.65 1.82 12.54
CA PHE A 12 13.35 0.59 12.90
C PHE A 12 14.25 0.09 11.78
N LEU A 13 13.70 0.00 10.56
CA LEU A 13 14.46 -0.41 9.37
C LEU A 13 15.56 0.60 9.01
N ALA A 14 15.33 1.89 9.19
CA ALA A 14 16.36 2.91 9.01
C ALA A 14 17.52 2.71 10.00
N GLY A 15 17.21 2.39 11.26
CA GLY A 15 18.23 2.05 12.28
C GLY A 15 19.08 0.84 11.88
N ILE A 16 18.48 -0.20 11.31
CA ILE A 16 19.22 -1.37 10.79
C ILE A 16 20.11 -1.00 9.61
N ARG A 17 19.63 -0.16 8.68
CA ARG A 17 20.36 0.23 7.46
C ARG A 17 21.60 1.09 7.72
N ILE A 18 21.62 1.83 8.83
CA ILE A 18 22.76 2.69 9.20
C ILE A 18 23.93 1.87 9.74
N LEU A 19 23.68 0.66 10.22
CA LEU A 19 24.66 -0.18 10.88
C LEU A 19 25.42 -1.08 9.90
N ASP A 20 26.74 -1.16 10.07
CA ASP A 20 27.57 -2.13 9.35
C ASP A 20 27.45 -3.52 10.02
N ASN A 21 27.12 -4.54 9.23
CA ASN A 21 26.89 -5.91 9.70
C ASN A 21 25.90 -5.97 10.88
N PRO A 22 24.65 -5.50 10.69
CA PRO A 22 23.70 -5.39 11.79
C PRO A 22 23.34 -6.74 12.41
N SER A 23 23.30 -6.78 13.72
CA SER A 23 22.75 -7.88 14.51
C SER A 23 21.68 -7.37 15.48
N LEU A 24 20.70 -8.19 15.76
CA LEU A 24 19.60 -7.90 16.68
C LEU A 24 19.79 -8.71 17.95
N VAL A 25 19.86 -8.03 19.10
CA VAL A 25 20.01 -8.69 20.40
C VAL A 25 18.78 -8.41 21.25
N PHE A 26 18.06 -9.48 21.63
CA PHE A 26 16.79 -9.45 22.35
C PHE A 26 16.96 -9.94 23.78
N ASP A 27 17.68 -9.17 24.61
CA ASP A 27 17.99 -9.54 26.00
C ASP A 27 16.86 -9.29 26.99
N ASN A 28 15.87 -8.46 26.60
CA ASN A 28 14.70 -8.13 27.44
C ASN A 28 13.45 -7.86 26.59
N ASP A 29 12.33 -7.56 27.27
CA ASP A 29 11.04 -7.32 26.64
C ASP A 29 10.72 -5.83 26.41
N GLU A 30 11.63 -4.90 26.76
CA GLU A 30 11.41 -3.45 26.63
C GLU A 30 12.01 -2.88 25.35
N TYR A 31 13.16 -3.40 24.92
CA TYR A 31 13.85 -2.92 23.72
C TYR A 31 14.63 -4.04 23.02
N VAL A 32 15.01 -3.80 21.79
CA VAL A 32 16.00 -4.57 21.06
C VAL A 32 17.26 -3.72 20.88
N VAL A 33 18.43 -4.34 21.03
CA VAL A 33 19.70 -3.69 20.70
C VAL A 33 20.04 -3.99 19.25
N LEU A 34 20.10 -2.97 18.43
CA LEU A 34 20.66 -3.01 17.08
C LEU A 34 22.16 -2.79 17.21
N ARG A 35 22.98 -3.79 16.88
CA ARG A 35 24.44 -3.74 17.05
C ARG A 35 25.12 -3.86 15.69
N GLY A 36 25.95 -2.88 15.36
CA GLY A 36 26.91 -2.92 14.25
C GLY A 36 28.34 -3.07 14.73
N THR A 37 29.32 -2.91 13.85
CA THR A 37 30.74 -3.07 14.14
C THR A 37 31.23 -2.07 15.19
N ASN A 38 30.92 -0.78 15.04
CA ASN A 38 31.39 0.31 15.90
C ASN A 38 30.25 1.13 16.52
N MET A 39 28.99 0.71 16.34
CA MET A 39 27.81 1.45 16.77
C MET A 39 26.77 0.49 17.32
N SER A 40 26.08 0.92 18.36
CA SER A 40 24.88 0.23 18.84
C SER A 40 23.77 1.22 19.14
N MET A 41 22.53 0.78 18.92
CA MET A 41 21.33 1.56 19.16
C MET A 41 20.32 0.72 19.94
N ARG A 42 19.58 1.32 20.86
CA ARG A 42 18.43 0.70 21.52
C ARG A 42 17.17 1.19 20.84
N TYR A 43 16.35 0.25 20.36
CA TYR A 43 15.03 0.54 19.85
C TYR A 43 13.99 -0.01 20.83
N TYR A 44 13.26 0.89 21.47
CA TYR A 44 12.24 0.54 22.47
C TYR A 44 10.95 0.06 21.78
N PHE A 45 10.41 -1.03 22.29
CA PHE A 45 9.13 -1.52 21.86
C PHE A 45 7.99 -0.61 22.35
N SER A 46 6.93 -0.53 21.56
CA SER A 46 5.75 0.21 22.00
C SER A 46 4.93 -0.59 23.03
N ASP A 47 4.26 0.12 23.90
CA ASP A 47 3.29 -0.50 24.80
C ASP A 47 2.09 -0.99 23.96
N PRO A 48 1.77 -2.31 24.01
CA PRO A 48 0.62 -2.87 23.32
C PRO A 48 -0.70 -2.18 23.69
N ALA A 49 -0.82 -1.68 24.92
CA ALA A 49 -1.99 -0.98 25.39
C ALA A 49 -2.24 0.36 24.67
N ILE A 50 -1.16 0.98 24.17
CA ILE A 50 -1.25 2.24 23.41
C ILE A 50 -1.50 1.94 21.94
N THR A 51 -0.80 0.95 21.37
CA THR A 51 -0.82 0.64 19.95
C THR A 51 -2.07 -0.12 19.50
N LEU A 52 -2.63 -0.96 20.38
CA LEU A 52 -3.74 -1.86 20.05
C LEU A 52 -5.12 -1.36 20.50
N LYS A 53 -5.21 -0.15 21.10
CA LYS A 53 -6.48 0.37 21.67
C LYS A 53 -7.65 0.42 20.66
N ASN A 54 -7.40 0.44 19.34
CA ASN A 54 -8.43 0.53 18.32
C ASN A 54 -8.27 -0.52 17.20
N ALA A 55 -7.41 -1.51 17.37
CA ALA A 55 -7.16 -2.42 16.27
C ALA A 55 -8.12 -3.61 16.33
N ASN A 56 -8.82 -3.84 15.25
CA ASN A 56 -9.34 -5.15 14.88
C ASN A 56 -8.17 -6.09 14.54
N TYR A 57 -7.14 -6.07 15.38
CA TYR A 57 -5.91 -6.82 15.17
C TYR A 57 -6.23 -8.32 15.15
N GLY A 58 -5.82 -8.99 14.07
CA GLY A 58 -6.08 -10.42 13.89
C GLY A 58 -7.48 -10.74 13.38
N LYS A 59 -8.30 -9.74 13.02
CA LYS A 59 -9.54 -9.94 12.28
C LYS A 59 -9.28 -9.56 10.82
N ASP A 60 -9.75 -10.41 9.91
CA ASP A 60 -9.76 -10.07 8.50
C ASP A 60 -10.66 -8.84 8.30
N PHE A 61 -10.18 -7.90 7.51
CA PHE A 61 -11.00 -6.77 7.10
C PHE A 61 -12.07 -7.29 6.14
N PRO A 62 -13.37 -7.19 6.50
CA PRO A 62 -14.44 -7.62 5.61
C PRO A 62 -14.48 -6.66 4.41
N PHE A 63 -13.85 -7.07 3.29
CA PHE A 63 -13.86 -6.26 2.08
C PHE A 63 -15.27 -6.32 1.48
N PRO A 64 -15.88 -5.17 1.17
CA PRO A 64 -17.20 -5.11 0.55
C PRO A 64 -17.16 -5.66 -0.89
N ASP A 65 -18.32 -5.84 -1.50
CA ASP A 65 -18.43 -6.29 -2.89
C ASP A 65 -17.65 -5.34 -3.81
N SER A 66 -16.91 -5.92 -4.75
CA SER A 66 -16.13 -5.14 -5.72
C SER A 66 -16.95 -4.81 -6.95
N CYS A 67 -16.92 -3.56 -7.38
CA CYS A 67 -17.50 -3.11 -8.65
C CYS A 67 -16.51 -3.22 -9.82
N MET A 68 -15.20 -3.20 -9.57
CA MET A 68 -14.16 -3.40 -10.58
C MET A 68 -13.07 -4.32 -10.05
N ASN A 69 -12.50 -5.16 -10.92
CA ASN A 69 -11.31 -5.96 -10.64
C ASN A 69 -10.32 -5.85 -11.80
N LEU A 70 -9.06 -5.53 -11.51
CA LEU A 70 -8.04 -5.33 -12.52
C LEU A 70 -6.66 -5.83 -12.06
N PRO A 71 -5.88 -6.48 -12.96
CA PRO A 71 -4.50 -6.87 -12.67
C PRO A 71 -3.57 -5.68 -12.90
N VAL A 72 -2.78 -5.32 -11.90
CA VAL A 72 -1.76 -4.27 -11.99
C VAL A 72 -0.39 -4.92 -11.85
N SER A 73 0.35 -5.06 -12.96
CA SER A 73 1.71 -5.60 -12.94
C SER A 73 2.68 -4.61 -12.29
N GLU A 74 3.85 -5.12 -11.84
CA GLU A 74 4.96 -4.31 -11.33
C GLU A 74 5.31 -3.17 -12.30
N ASP A 75 5.36 -3.48 -13.60
CA ASP A 75 5.68 -2.53 -14.67
C ASP A 75 4.63 -1.42 -14.79
N VAL A 76 3.34 -1.78 -14.72
CA VAL A 76 2.22 -0.82 -14.75
C VAL A 76 2.22 0.05 -13.50
N LEU A 77 2.44 -0.54 -12.32
CA LEU A 77 2.55 0.22 -11.08
C LEU A 77 3.70 1.24 -11.13
N GLY A 78 4.86 0.81 -11.64
CA GLY A 78 6.01 1.70 -11.86
C GLY A 78 5.69 2.85 -12.82
N LYS A 79 4.94 2.60 -13.91
CA LYS A 79 4.48 3.63 -14.84
C LYS A 79 3.53 4.62 -14.15
N ILE A 80 2.56 4.13 -13.39
CA ILE A 80 1.63 4.98 -12.61
C ILE A 80 2.40 5.94 -11.71
N GLN A 81 3.33 5.42 -10.91
CA GLN A 81 4.13 6.22 -9.97
C GLN A 81 5.04 7.23 -10.70
N ASN A 82 5.70 6.81 -11.78
CA ASN A 82 6.58 7.68 -12.55
C ASN A 82 5.81 8.79 -13.25
N VAL A 83 4.71 8.48 -13.93
CA VAL A 83 3.88 9.49 -14.62
C VAL A 83 3.31 10.47 -13.63
N SER A 84 2.72 9.98 -12.53
CA SER A 84 2.19 10.85 -11.48
C SER A 84 3.26 11.82 -10.94
N SER A 85 4.45 11.32 -10.65
CA SER A 85 5.55 12.13 -10.13
C SER A 85 6.06 13.17 -11.14
N GLN A 86 6.30 12.75 -12.40
CA GLN A 86 6.88 13.62 -13.44
C GLN A 86 5.90 14.72 -13.87
N PHE A 87 4.63 14.39 -14.00
CA PHE A 87 3.59 15.31 -14.47
C PHE A 87 2.82 15.97 -13.31
N ARG A 88 3.14 15.64 -12.06
CA ARG A 88 2.48 16.14 -10.84
C ARG A 88 0.97 15.92 -10.86
N LEU A 89 0.57 14.68 -11.17
CA LEU A 89 -0.82 14.26 -11.21
C LEU A 89 -1.18 13.60 -9.87
N PRO A 90 -1.90 14.31 -8.98
CA PRO A 90 -2.15 13.83 -7.62
C PRO A 90 -3.24 12.76 -7.53
N ASP A 91 -4.09 12.67 -8.56
CA ASP A 91 -5.27 11.82 -8.52
C ASP A 91 -5.12 10.60 -9.42
N LEU A 92 -5.42 9.44 -8.87
CA LEU A 92 -5.59 8.18 -9.58
C LEU A 92 -7.08 7.85 -9.56
N ILE A 93 -7.68 7.76 -10.73
CA ILE A 93 -9.12 7.56 -10.86
C ILE A 93 -9.34 6.22 -11.57
N PHE A 94 -10.07 5.32 -10.92
CA PHE A 94 -10.59 4.11 -11.53
C PHE A 94 -11.87 4.46 -12.27
N THR A 95 -11.89 4.22 -13.57
CA THR A 95 -13.09 4.45 -14.40
C THR A 95 -13.53 3.17 -15.06
N SER A 96 -14.83 2.95 -15.09
CA SER A 96 -15.43 1.90 -15.90
C SER A 96 -16.57 2.49 -16.75
N SER A 97 -16.60 2.10 -18.01
CA SER A 97 -17.68 2.48 -18.93
C SER A 97 -17.78 1.44 -20.04
N SER A 98 -19.00 0.93 -20.27
CA SER A 98 -19.31 -0.03 -21.35
C SER A 98 -18.35 -1.22 -21.36
N ASP A 99 -18.14 -1.86 -20.22
CA ASP A 99 -17.25 -3.02 -19.98
C ASP A 99 -15.75 -2.73 -20.14
N LYS A 100 -15.36 -1.46 -20.28
CA LYS A 100 -13.96 -1.03 -20.28
C LYS A 100 -13.58 -0.49 -18.91
N VAL A 101 -12.43 -0.91 -18.43
CA VAL A 101 -11.85 -0.39 -17.18
C VAL A 101 -10.53 0.31 -17.51
N SER A 102 -10.36 1.51 -16.96
CA SER A 102 -9.15 2.31 -17.13
C SER A 102 -8.75 2.95 -15.81
N ILE A 103 -7.45 3.23 -15.67
CA ILE A 103 -6.93 4.14 -14.66
C ILE A 103 -6.60 5.45 -15.34
N VAL A 104 -7.13 6.55 -14.82
CA VAL A 104 -6.86 7.91 -15.27
C VAL A 104 -6.05 8.64 -14.20
N LEU A 105 -4.89 9.17 -14.58
CA LEU A 105 -4.09 10.05 -13.74
C LEU A 105 -4.33 11.48 -14.19
N LYS A 106 -4.75 12.33 -13.28
CA LYS A 106 -4.99 13.76 -13.54
C LYS A 106 -4.82 14.59 -12.26
N ASP A 107 -4.87 15.90 -12.43
CA ASP A 107 -5.11 16.85 -11.35
C ASP A 107 -6.58 17.27 -11.45
N SER A 108 -7.42 16.79 -10.51
CA SER A 108 -8.86 17.07 -10.52
C SER A 108 -9.21 18.53 -10.18
N GLU A 109 -8.23 19.30 -9.65
CA GLU A 109 -8.38 20.74 -9.38
C GLU A 109 -8.00 21.60 -10.59
N ASN A 110 -7.46 20.99 -11.67
CA ASN A 110 -6.98 21.69 -12.86
C ASN A 110 -7.58 21.08 -14.15
N ASP A 111 -8.69 21.64 -14.61
CA ASP A 111 -9.40 21.17 -15.80
C ASP A 111 -8.61 21.27 -17.12
N THR A 112 -7.53 22.05 -17.15
CA THR A 112 -6.65 22.21 -18.33
C THR A 112 -5.33 21.47 -18.18
N GLY A 113 -5.19 20.66 -17.12
CA GLY A 113 -3.99 19.91 -16.79
C GLY A 113 -3.74 18.71 -17.72
N ASN A 114 -2.55 18.11 -17.55
CA ASN A 114 -2.22 16.87 -18.25
C ASN A 114 -3.10 15.72 -17.71
N VAL A 115 -3.45 14.81 -18.62
CA VAL A 115 -4.20 13.58 -18.30
C VAL A 115 -3.46 12.40 -18.90
N CYS A 116 -3.32 11.33 -18.15
CA CYS A 116 -2.78 10.06 -18.63
C CYS A 116 -3.79 8.95 -18.37
N THR A 117 -4.13 8.17 -19.40
CA THR A 117 -5.06 7.05 -19.30
C THR A 117 -4.33 5.75 -19.56
N LEU A 118 -4.56 4.75 -18.72
CA LEU A 118 -4.09 3.39 -18.86
C LEU A 118 -5.30 2.45 -18.95
N ASP A 119 -5.42 1.73 -20.05
CA ASP A 119 -6.52 0.80 -20.29
C ASP A 119 -6.18 -0.60 -19.80
N PHE A 120 -7.17 -1.27 -19.20
CA PHE A 120 -7.06 -2.63 -18.66
C PHE A 120 -8.05 -3.58 -19.37
N PRO A 121 -7.68 -4.13 -20.53
CA PRO A 121 -8.60 -4.98 -21.30
C PRO A 121 -8.93 -6.31 -20.62
N GLN A 122 -8.17 -6.73 -19.61
CA GLN A 122 -8.39 -7.95 -18.82
C GLN A 122 -9.17 -7.69 -17.52
N ALA A 123 -9.52 -6.44 -17.25
CA ALA A 123 -10.29 -6.07 -16.08
C ALA A 123 -11.78 -6.43 -16.26
N THR A 124 -12.46 -6.58 -15.13
CA THR A 124 -13.90 -6.82 -15.08
C THR A 124 -14.58 -5.70 -14.32
N THR A 125 -15.77 -5.33 -14.74
CA THR A 125 -16.63 -4.38 -14.04
C THR A 125 -18.06 -4.88 -14.01
N THR A 126 -18.83 -4.46 -13.01
CA THR A 126 -20.26 -4.77 -12.88
C THR A 126 -21.12 -3.57 -13.26
N GLU A 127 -20.58 -2.37 -13.28
CA GLU A 127 -21.31 -1.13 -13.54
C GLU A 127 -20.35 0.00 -13.95
N ASP A 128 -20.92 1.07 -14.51
CA ASP A 128 -20.16 2.28 -14.83
C ASP A 128 -19.89 3.07 -13.56
N ASN A 129 -18.60 3.31 -13.28
CA ASN A 129 -18.14 3.99 -12.07
C ASN A 129 -16.96 4.92 -12.36
N GLU A 130 -16.83 5.95 -11.52
CA GLU A 130 -15.64 6.79 -11.43
C GLU A 130 -15.30 6.99 -9.95
N LEU A 131 -14.17 6.42 -9.51
CA LEU A 131 -13.76 6.36 -8.11
C LEU A 131 -12.32 6.85 -7.97
N SER A 132 -12.07 7.83 -7.09
CA SER A 132 -10.80 8.53 -6.97
C SER A 132 -9.98 8.10 -5.76
N LEU A 133 -8.67 7.97 -5.95
CA LEU A 133 -7.66 7.71 -4.95
C LEU A 133 -6.55 8.76 -5.06
N LYS A 134 -6.16 9.39 -3.95
CA LYS A 134 -4.95 10.23 -3.95
C LYS A 134 -3.70 9.36 -4.09
N ILE A 135 -2.83 9.70 -5.04
CA ILE A 135 -1.63 8.92 -5.33
C ILE A 135 -0.68 8.82 -4.11
N GLU A 136 -0.68 9.81 -3.24
CA GLU A 136 0.09 9.81 -1.99
C GLU A 136 -0.34 8.70 -1.01
N ASN A 137 -1.59 8.22 -1.13
CA ASN A 137 -2.13 7.11 -0.36
C ASN A 137 -1.78 5.74 -0.96
N LEU A 138 -1.29 5.69 -2.21
CA LEU A 138 -0.86 4.47 -2.88
C LEU A 138 0.53 4.02 -2.39
N ARG A 139 0.59 3.58 -1.13
CA ARG A 139 1.83 3.16 -0.47
C ARG A 139 2.00 1.64 -0.50
N VAL A 140 1.79 1.03 -1.66
CA VAL A 140 2.04 -0.39 -1.87
C VAL A 140 3.51 -0.63 -2.26
N HIS A 141 4.00 -1.83 -2.01
CA HIS A 141 5.38 -2.19 -2.38
C HIS A 141 5.49 -2.33 -3.91
N ASN A 142 6.38 -1.57 -4.53
CA ASN A 142 6.49 -1.42 -5.99
C ASN A 142 7.19 -2.58 -6.73
N LYS A 143 7.61 -3.62 -6.01
CA LYS A 143 8.28 -4.80 -6.58
C LYS A 143 7.35 -5.99 -6.79
N PHE A 144 6.06 -5.80 -6.65
CA PHE A 144 5.07 -6.86 -6.82
C PHE A 144 4.00 -6.47 -7.84
N SER A 145 3.42 -7.48 -8.46
CA SER A 145 2.16 -7.36 -9.18
C SER A 145 0.99 -7.57 -8.23
N TYR A 146 -0.15 -6.97 -8.53
CA TYR A 146 -1.33 -6.98 -7.66
C TYR A 146 -2.59 -7.32 -8.43
N ASP A 147 -3.45 -8.11 -7.82
CA ASP A 147 -4.87 -8.14 -8.15
C ASP A 147 -5.56 -7.05 -7.33
N VAL A 148 -6.14 -6.08 -8.03
CA VAL A 148 -6.78 -4.91 -7.43
C VAL A 148 -8.29 -5.07 -7.54
N SER A 149 -8.96 -5.03 -6.38
CA SER A 149 -10.42 -4.96 -6.30
C SER A 149 -10.81 -3.56 -5.82
N VAL A 150 -11.76 -2.96 -6.49
CA VAL A 150 -12.28 -1.61 -6.20
C VAL A 150 -13.74 -1.74 -5.80
N SER A 151 -14.14 -1.09 -4.70
CA SER A 151 -15.51 -1.08 -4.22
C SER A 151 -16.08 0.34 -4.20
N ASP A 152 -17.36 0.47 -4.50
CA ASP A 152 -18.15 1.70 -4.36
C ASP A 152 -18.28 2.16 -2.89
N ALA A 153 -18.00 1.29 -1.92
CA ALA A 153 -17.82 1.64 -0.52
C ALA A 153 -16.52 2.44 -0.24
N LEU A 154 -15.89 3.00 -1.26
CA LEU A 154 -14.70 3.87 -1.20
C LEU A 154 -13.47 3.20 -0.59
N VAL A 155 -13.25 1.95 -0.93
CA VAL A 155 -12.05 1.20 -0.54
C VAL A 155 -11.54 0.34 -1.68
N THR A 156 -10.20 0.27 -1.81
CA THR A 156 -9.52 -0.64 -2.71
C THR A 156 -8.77 -1.71 -1.93
N LYS A 157 -8.71 -2.92 -2.49
CA LYS A 157 -7.92 -4.04 -2.00
C LYS A 157 -6.85 -4.38 -3.03
N TRP A 158 -5.60 -4.37 -2.61
CA TRP A 158 -4.43 -4.69 -3.43
C TRP A 158 -3.80 -5.97 -2.90
N SER A 159 -4.00 -7.09 -3.57
CA SER A 159 -3.47 -8.40 -3.18
C SER A 159 -2.27 -8.75 -4.05
N ALA A 160 -1.09 -8.90 -3.45
CA ALA A 160 0.12 -9.25 -4.20
C ALA A 160 0.04 -10.68 -4.76
N THR A 161 0.41 -10.86 -6.05
CA THR A 161 0.28 -12.12 -6.78
C THR A 161 1.61 -12.88 -6.96
N SER A 162 2.75 -12.25 -6.66
CA SER A 162 4.08 -12.82 -6.95
C SER A 162 5.05 -12.67 -5.78
N LEU A 163 4.73 -13.29 -4.64
CA LEU A 163 5.56 -13.19 -3.43
C LEU A 163 6.71 -14.20 -3.36
N GLY A 164 6.78 -15.15 -4.30
CA GLY A 164 7.85 -16.19 -4.33
C GLY A 164 7.80 -17.19 -3.18
N ASN A 165 6.91 -17.03 -2.21
CA ASN A 165 6.67 -17.95 -1.10
C ASN A 165 5.16 -18.06 -0.86
N GLU A 166 4.60 -19.25 -0.97
CA GLU A 166 3.16 -19.52 -0.81
C GLU A 166 2.65 -19.29 0.62
N ASP A 167 3.54 -19.31 1.60
CA ASP A 167 3.19 -19.09 3.02
C ASP A 167 3.03 -17.60 3.38
N ILE A 168 3.34 -16.69 2.46
CA ILE A 168 3.26 -15.24 2.70
C ILE A 168 2.18 -14.64 1.82
N SER A 169 1.20 -13.97 2.43
CA SER A 169 0.24 -13.12 1.73
C SER A 169 0.48 -11.65 2.08
N LEU A 170 0.39 -10.77 1.09
CA LEU A 170 0.52 -9.33 1.27
C LEU A 170 -0.69 -8.65 0.64
N THR A 171 -1.48 -7.99 1.46
CA THR A 171 -2.68 -7.28 1.04
C THR A 171 -2.72 -5.90 1.68
N TYR A 172 -3.03 -4.89 0.86
CA TYR A 172 -3.25 -3.52 1.31
C TYR A 172 -4.72 -3.15 1.09
N PHE A 173 -5.28 -2.42 2.05
CA PHE A 173 -6.58 -1.77 1.93
C PHE A 173 -6.35 -0.27 1.94
N ILE A 174 -6.82 0.41 0.90
CA ILE A 174 -6.59 1.84 0.72
C ILE A 174 -7.93 2.54 0.55
N ALA A 175 -8.19 3.51 1.41
CA ALA A 175 -9.39 4.34 1.31
C ALA A 175 -9.34 5.24 0.09
N MET A 176 -10.48 5.45 -0.54
CA MET A 176 -10.68 6.37 -1.66
C MET A 176 -11.34 7.66 -1.19
N GLU A 177 -11.29 8.68 -2.04
CA GLU A 177 -11.89 9.97 -1.76
C GLU A 177 -13.41 9.93 -2.01
N PRO A 178 -14.22 10.53 -1.13
CA PRO A 178 -15.62 10.73 -1.43
C PRO A 178 -15.80 11.73 -2.60
N LYS A 179 -16.84 11.54 -3.39
CA LYS A 179 -17.21 12.47 -4.48
C LYS A 179 -17.70 13.80 -3.93
#